data_02c2cbf0548e657ec33a16a41df2d2cc
#
_entry.id   02c2cbf0548e657ec33a16a41df2d2cc
#
_cell.length_a   1.000
_cell.length_b   1.000
_cell.length_c   1.000
_cell.angle_alpha   90.00
_cell.angle_beta   90.00
_cell.angle_gamma   90.00
#
_symmetry.space_group_name_H-M   'P 1'
#
loop_
_entity.id
_entity.type
_entity.pdbx_description
1 polymer ?
#
loop_
_entity_poly.entity_id
_entity_poly.type
_entity_poly.pdbx_seq_one_letter_code
_entity_poly.pdbx_strand_id
1 'polypeptide(L)'
;MTCHAGGTYLSPATVPNIMAEVGKISHPLPAGNNFHDAGEAPLLQHNRHATCVDCHSAHDGNPETAFSGPPAIRPPQQGATGISAVDGITVLTPSANQYETCLRCHGTSLGKQSLRVFGYSAIRVVQAADPLNIIPEFAQTSTSSHPVTHPRSSPLPQPSLLINMLTETGLPSSRLVGTQLFCTDCHNSDDNREFGGTGANGPHGSKWTHLLERRYEFSQAPAAGQLITNLYPNPDVTVNGPFAMCGKCHDLPNNILANTSWNQHALHVSQYGFSCSVCHTAHGMGATSPTFTGERLVNFDANVVAPNGATPIGYNRATNTCSLTCHSVAHNANGTVAGSLGHIR
;
A
#
# COMPACT_ATOMS: atom_id res chain seq x y z
N MET A 1 23.81 1.77 -18.00
CA MET A 1 22.43 2.38 -18.02
C MET A 1 21.87 2.60 -19.42
N THR A 2 22.68 2.50 -20.47
CA THR A 2 22.27 2.80 -21.86
C THR A 2 21.07 1.94 -22.33
N CYS A 3 21.02 0.66 -21.92
CA CYS A 3 19.94 -0.25 -22.33
C CYS A 3 18.57 0.08 -21.69
N HIS A 4 18.57 0.66 -20.50
CA HIS A 4 17.34 0.99 -19.73
C HIS A 4 16.97 2.48 -19.78
N ALA A 5 17.65 3.26 -20.62
CA ALA A 5 17.40 4.70 -20.78
C ALA A 5 16.77 5.06 -22.13
N GLY A 6 16.05 4.14 -22.77
CA GLY A 6 15.44 4.37 -24.09
C GLY A 6 16.45 4.32 -25.25
N GLY A 7 17.57 3.65 -25.08
CA GLY A 7 18.58 3.47 -26.13
C GLY A 7 18.07 2.59 -27.28
N THR A 8 18.64 2.80 -28.46
CA THR A 8 18.23 2.18 -29.74
C THR A 8 18.62 0.71 -29.91
N TYR A 9 19.27 0.11 -28.92
CA TYR A 9 19.81 -1.26 -29.05
C TYR A 9 18.79 -2.37 -28.89
N LEU A 10 17.65 -2.07 -28.23
CA LEU A 10 16.56 -3.03 -28.01
C LEU A 10 15.24 -2.35 -28.35
N SER A 11 14.30 -3.12 -28.86
CA SER A 11 12.97 -2.60 -29.13
C SER A 11 12.35 -1.97 -27.88
N PRO A 12 11.83 -0.75 -27.94
CA PRO A 12 11.11 -0.13 -26.82
C PRO A 12 9.97 -1.00 -26.27
N ALA A 13 9.44 -1.90 -27.08
CA ALA A 13 8.41 -2.87 -26.66
C ALA A 13 8.95 -3.92 -25.69
N THR A 14 10.25 -4.20 -25.71
CA THR A 14 10.86 -5.24 -24.84
C THR A 14 11.59 -4.68 -23.64
N VAL A 15 12.19 -3.47 -23.76
CA VAL A 15 12.93 -2.84 -22.67
C VAL A 15 12.33 -1.47 -22.37
N PRO A 16 11.65 -1.32 -21.22
CA PRO A 16 11.08 -0.04 -20.83
C PRO A 16 12.17 0.99 -20.51
N ASN A 17 11.84 2.27 -20.69
CA ASN A 17 12.70 3.38 -20.29
C ASN A 17 12.57 3.63 -18.78
N ILE A 18 13.40 2.97 -17.99
CA ILE A 18 13.40 3.11 -16.51
C ILE A 18 13.76 4.53 -16.09
N MET A 19 14.63 5.23 -16.84
CA MET A 19 15.01 6.60 -16.48
C MET A 19 13.85 7.59 -16.60
N ALA A 20 12.91 7.34 -17.50
CA ALA A 20 11.68 8.14 -17.57
C ALA A 20 10.78 7.90 -16.34
N GLU A 21 10.72 6.67 -15.85
CA GLU A 21 9.99 6.36 -14.59
C GLU A 21 10.64 7.04 -13.38
N VAL A 22 11.96 6.95 -13.25
CA VAL A 22 12.72 7.58 -12.15
C VAL A 22 12.58 9.11 -12.15
N GLY A 23 12.27 9.72 -13.29
CA GLY A 23 11.97 11.16 -13.40
C GLY A 23 10.66 11.59 -12.74
N LYS A 24 9.78 10.65 -12.37
CA LYS A 24 8.54 10.88 -11.62
C LYS A 24 8.83 10.91 -10.11
N ILE A 25 7.80 10.78 -9.27
CA ILE A 25 7.99 10.46 -7.86
C ILE A 25 8.61 9.06 -7.79
N SER A 26 9.80 8.94 -7.25
CA SER A 26 10.58 7.70 -7.27
C SER A 26 11.29 7.46 -5.94
N HIS A 27 11.89 6.30 -5.79
CA HIS A 27 12.85 6.09 -4.71
C HIS A 27 13.99 7.11 -4.83
N PRO A 28 14.51 7.60 -3.69
CA PRO A 28 15.59 8.57 -3.69
C PRO A 28 16.88 7.92 -4.21
N LEU A 29 17.20 8.17 -5.46
CA LEU A 29 18.50 7.80 -5.99
C LEU A 29 19.57 8.72 -5.42
N PRO A 30 20.74 8.19 -5.02
CA PRO A 30 21.81 9.01 -4.51
C PRO A 30 22.30 9.95 -5.60
N ALA A 31 22.53 11.22 -5.22
CA ALA A 31 23.16 12.20 -6.09
C ALA A 31 24.68 11.94 -6.14
N GLY A 32 25.24 11.90 -7.34
CA GLY A 32 26.69 11.72 -7.53
C GLY A 32 27.13 10.25 -7.53
N ASN A 33 28.37 10.01 -7.10
CA ASN A 33 29.02 8.70 -7.15
C ASN A 33 28.80 7.83 -5.91
N ASN A 34 27.84 8.15 -5.06
CA ASN A 34 27.54 7.38 -3.86
C ASN A 34 26.70 6.13 -4.20
N PHE A 35 27.21 5.34 -5.10
CA PHE A 35 26.77 3.96 -5.26
C PHE A 35 27.43 3.12 -4.17
N HIS A 36 26.81 1.99 -3.81
CA HIS A 36 27.38 1.05 -2.87
C HIS A 36 28.87 0.85 -3.08
N ASP A 37 29.66 1.32 -2.17
CA ASP A 37 31.10 1.14 -2.16
C ASP A 37 31.52 0.26 -0.97
N ALA A 38 32.78 -0.17 -0.95
CA ALA A 38 33.31 -1.03 0.10
C ALA A 38 33.36 -0.34 1.48
N GLY A 39 33.18 0.97 1.53
CA GLY A 39 33.15 1.76 2.76
C GLY A 39 31.74 2.03 3.28
N GLU A 40 30.70 1.54 2.60
CA GLU A 40 29.34 1.74 3.04
C GLU A 40 29.05 0.98 4.36
N ALA A 41 28.27 1.62 5.23
CA ALA A 41 27.85 1.00 6.48
C ALA A 41 27.07 -0.30 6.23
N PRO A 42 27.08 -1.26 7.16
CA PRO A 42 26.29 -2.48 7.04
C PRO A 42 24.81 -2.19 6.77
N LEU A 43 24.17 -3.09 6.04
CA LEU A 43 22.80 -2.97 5.54
C LEU A 43 21.78 -2.42 6.55
N LEU A 44 21.90 -2.78 7.83
CA LEU A 44 21.01 -2.31 8.89
C LEU A 44 21.38 -0.94 9.48
N GLN A 45 22.47 -0.34 9.06
CA GLN A 45 23.03 0.88 9.66
C GLN A 45 23.22 2.04 8.67
N HIS A 46 23.05 1.81 7.36
CA HIS A 46 23.19 2.86 6.37
C HIS A 46 21.90 3.66 6.15
N ASN A 47 22.06 4.87 5.66
CA ASN A 47 20.92 5.71 5.31
C ASN A 47 20.05 5.07 4.24
N ARG A 48 18.75 5.33 4.30
CA ARG A 48 17.81 4.86 3.29
C ARG A 48 18.09 5.58 1.97
N HIS A 49 18.51 4.82 0.98
CA HIS A 49 18.61 5.20 -0.42
C HIS A 49 18.26 3.96 -1.25
N ALA A 50 18.06 4.13 -2.54
CA ALA A 50 17.79 3.02 -3.43
C ALA A 50 18.65 3.16 -4.69
N THR A 51 19.33 2.09 -5.04
CA THR A 51 20.00 1.92 -6.32
C THR A 51 19.44 0.70 -7.05
N CYS A 52 19.80 0.51 -8.31
CA CYS A 52 19.31 -0.63 -9.08
C CYS A 52 19.67 -1.96 -8.41
N VAL A 53 20.87 -2.05 -7.85
CA VAL A 53 21.40 -3.28 -7.23
C VAL A 53 20.81 -3.60 -5.86
N ASP A 54 20.08 -2.68 -5.26
CA ASP A 54 19.34 -2.99 -4.02
C ASP A 54 18.17 -3.93 -4.25
N CYS A 55 17.61 -3.87 -5.45
CA CYS A 55 16.43 -4.66 -5.83
C CYS A 55 16.72 -5.68 -6.93
N HIS A 56 17.82 -5.54 -7.66
CA HIS A 56 18.16 -6.38 -8.79
C HIS A 56 19.58 -6.93 -8.68
N SER A 57 19.77 -8.22 -9.00
CA SER A 57 21.07 -8.78 -9.29
C SER A 57 21.27 -8.81 -10.81
N ALA A 58 22.31 -8.14 -11.28
CA ALA A 58 22.59 -8.08 -12.72
C ALA A 58 22.98 -9.44 -13.33
N HIS A 59 23.37 -10.38 -12.50
CA HIS A 59 23.83 -11.71 -12.94
C HIS A 59 22.76 -12.80 -12.75
N ASP A 60 21.89 -12.67 -11.76
CA ASP A 60 20.94 -13.71 -11.38
C ASP A 60 19.51 -13.43 -11.87
N GLY A 61 19.18 -12.15 -12.10
CA GLY A 61 17.87 -11.75 -12.59
C GLY A 61 17.60 -12.31 -13.99
N ASN A 62 16.70 -13.29 -14.08
CA ASN A 62 16.33 -13.92 -15.36
C ASN A 62 14.81 -13.83 -15.57
N PRO A 63 14.33 -12.98 -16.47
CA PRO A 63 12.91 -12.80 -16.74
C PRO A 63 12.21 -14.04 -17.29
N GLU A 64 12.96 -14.97 -17.85
CA GLU A 64 12.44 -16.23 -18.40
C GLU A 64 12.23 -17.32 -17.34
N THR A 65 12.66 -17.09 -16.10
CA THR A 65 12.48 -18.07 -15.03
C THR A 65 11.00 -18.13 -14.62
N ALA A 66 10.44 -19.32 -14.62
CA ALA A 66 9.10 -19.56 -14.09
C ALA A 66 9.08 -19.25 -12.58
N PHE A 67 8.02 -18.64 -12.11
CA PHE A 67 7.81 -18.39 -10.70
C PHE A 67 6.37 -18.70 -10.28
N SER A 68 6.18 -19.00 -9.00
CA SER A 68 4.93 -19.53 -8.47
C SER A 68 3.88 -18.46 -8.11
N GLY A 69 4.19 -17.18 -8.32
CA GLY A 69 3.34 -16.08 -7.86
C GLY A 69 3.68 -15.61 -6.44
N PRO A 70 2.86 -14.74 -5.85
CA PRO A 70 3.14 -14.20 -4.51
C PRO A 70 3.20 -15.31 -3.46
N PRO A 71 4.12 -15.22 -2.48
CA PRO A 71 5.04 -14.11 -2.24
C PRO A 71 6.41 -14.28 -2.91
N ALA A 72 6.62 -15.31 -3.73
CA ALA A 72 7.92 -15.66 -4.29
C ALA A 72 8.59 -14.45 -4.97
N ILE A 73 9.92 -14.38 -4.87
CA ILE A 73 10.66 -13.31 -5.53
C ILE A 73 10.43 -13.34 -7.04
N ARG A 74 10.19 -12.18 -7.63
CA ARG A 74 9.96 -12.09 -9.08
C ARG A 74 11.26 -12.34 -9.85
N PRO A 75 11.20 -12.96 -11.04
CA PRO A 75 12.38 -13.31 -11.82
C PRO A 75 13.39 -12.17 -12.03
N PRO A 76 13.00 -10.91 -12.32
CA PRO A 76 13.95 -9.82 -12.44
C PRO A 76 14.67 -9.44 -11.13
N GLN A 77 14.18 -9.88 -9.99
CA GLN A 77 14.74 -9.59 -8.66
C GLN A 77 15.52 -10.77 -8.06
N GLN A 78 15.59 -11.90 -8.77
CA GLN A 78 16.36 -13.06 -8.30
C GLN A 78 17.81 -12.67 -8.01
N GLY A 79 18.39 -13.25 -6.97
CA GLY A 79 19.71 -12.92 -6.48
C GLY A 79 19.79 -11.68 -5.57
N ALA A 80 18.72 -10.87 -5.49
CA ALA A 80 18.71 -9.71 -4.60
C ALA A 80 18.78 -10.14 -3.13
N THR A 81 19.44 -9.30 -2.32
CA THR A 81 19.50 -9.48 -0.86
C THR A 81 18.24 -8.91 -0.20
N GLY A 82 17.79 -9.53 0.87
CA GLY A 82 16.63 -9.11 1.64
C GLY A 82 16.84 -9.14 3.14
N ILE A 83 15.78 -8.77 3.86
CA ILE A 83 15.66 -8.85 5.32
C ILE A 83 14.45 -9.70 5.67
N SER A 84 14.64 -10.60 6.63
CA SER A 84 13.58 -11.46 7.17
C SER A 84 12.43 -10.65 7.76
N ALA A 85 11.19 -10.97 7.38
CA ALA A 85 10.01 -10.40 8.01
C ALA A 85 9.72 -10.96 9.42
N VAL A 86 10.43 -12.01 9.83
CA VAL A 86 10.22 -12.64 11.15
C VAL A 86 10.84 -11.82 12.27
N ASP A 87 12.05 -11.34 12.06
CA ASP A 87 12.83 -10.63 13.09
C ASP A 87 13.25 -9.21 12.66
N GLY A 88 13.15 -8.89 11.38
CA GLY A 88 13.51 -7.57 10.82
C GLY A 88 15.01 -7.28 10.79
N ILE A 89 15.87 -8.24 11.09
CA ILE A 89 17.33 -8.08 11.20
C ILE A 89 18.14 -9.14 10.45
N THR A 90 17.62 -10.34 10.28
CA THR A 90 18.34 -11.41 9.57
C THR A 90 18.44 -11.09 8.10
N VAL A 91 19.68 -10.99 7.61
CA VAL A 91 19.98 -10.78 6.19
C VAL A 91 19.80 -12.08 5.43
N LEU A 92 19.05 -12.02 4.34
CA LEU A 92 18.76 -13.12 3.43
C LEU A 92 19.50 -12.90 2.11
N THR A 93 20.33 -13.84 1.71
CA THR A 93 21.10 -13.77 0.45
C THR A 93 21.09 -15.14 -0.22
N PRO A 94 20.31 -15.30 -1.30
CA PRO A 94 19.33 -14.35 -1.85
C PRO A 94 18.01 -14.31 -1.06
N SER A 95 17.19 -13.29 -1.34
CA SER A 95 15.78 -13.24 -0.93
C SER A 95 14.99 -14.37 -1.58
N ALA A 96 14.08 -14.98 -0.82
CA ALA A 96 13.12 -15.95 -1.34
C ALA A 96 11.79 -15.30 -1.73
N ASN A 97 11.40 -14.24 -1.03
CA ASN A 97 10.14 -13.54 -1.22
C ASN A 97 10.38 -12.08 -1.62
N GLN A 98 9.46 -11.52 -2.41
CA GLN A 98 9.59 -10.16 -2.90
C GLN A 98 9.65 -9.12 -1.78
N TYR A 99 8.79 -9.26 -0.77
CA TYR A 99 8.72 -8.30 0.34
C TYR A 99 10.04 -8.22 1.14
N GLU A 100 10.83 -9.28 1.19
CA GLU A 100 12.11 -9.30 1.91
C GLU A 100 13.09 -8.27 1.34
N THR A 101 13.09 -8.09 0.02
CA THR A 101 13.89 -7.04 -0.65
C THR A 101 13.43 -5.64 -0.22
N CYS A 102 12.12 -5.41 -0.11
CA CYS A 102 11.57 -4.13 0.32
C CYS A 102 11.90 -3.83 1.80
N LEU A 103 11.89 -4.86 2.64
CA LEU A 103 12.15 -4.74 4.08
C LEU A 103 13.58 -4.33 4.42
N ARG A 104 14.51 -4.36 3.46
CA ARG A 104 15.85 -3.77 3.65
C ARG A 104 15.77 -2.31 4.09
N CYS A 105 14.85 -1.54 3.49
CA CYS A 105 14.67 -0.12 3.76
C CYS A 105 13.39 0.16 4.54
N HIS A 106 12.33 -0.61 4.33
CA HIS A 106 11.02 -0.45 4.96
C HIS A 106 10.82 -1.32 6.21
N GLY A 107 11.85 -2.04 6.65
CA GLY A 107 11.91 -2.71 7.95
C GLY A 107 12.33 -1.75 9.06
N THR A 108 13.07 -2.24 10.06
CA THR A 108 13.50 -1.43 11.22
C THR A 108 14.16 -0.12 10.82
N SER A 109 13.85 0.96 11.57
CA SER A 109 14.48 2.27 11.43
C SER A 109 15.78 2.40 12.23
N LEU A 110 16.15 1.39 13.02
CA LEU A 110 17.33 1.46 13.88
C LEU A 110 18.59 1.76 13.04
N GLY A 111 19.29 2.82 13.39
CA GLY A 111 20.50 3.26 12.69
C GLY A 111 20.26 3.91 11.31
N LYS A 112 19.02 4.06 10.88
CA LYS A 112 18.67 4.66 9.58
C LYS A 112 18.07 6.04 9.76
N GLN A 113 18.40 6.95 8.84
CA GLN A 113 17.76 8.28 8.82
C GLN A 113 16.29 8.15 8.42
N SER A 114 15.47 9.04 8.97
CA SER A 114 14.05 9.13 8.57
C SER A 114 13.92 9.40 7.08
N LEU A 115 12.99 8.72 6.44
CA LEU A 115 12.59 9.04 5.09
C LEU A 115 11.94 10.43 5.07
N ARG A 116 12.22 11.21 4.04
CA ARG A 116 11.41 12.41 3.79
C ARG A 116 10.01 11.96 3.43
N VAL A 117 9.03 12.37 4.22
CA VAL A 117 7.63 12.18 3.88
C VAL A 117 7.27 13.25 2.85
N PHE A 118 6.90 12.84 1.65
CA PHE A 118 6.42 13.74 0.61
C PHE A 118 4.89 13.79 0.67
N GLY A 119 4.35 14.97 0.94
CA GLY A 119 2.91 15.20 0.96
C GLY A 119 2.24 14.85 2.30
N TYR A 120 0.91 14.80 2.28
CA TYR A 120 0.08 14.44 3.42
C TYR A 120 0.29 12.97 3.78
N SER A 121 0.50 12.72 5.06
CA SER A 121 0.57 11.38 5.62
C SER A 121 -0.45 11.25 6.74
N ALA A 122 -1.26 10.21 6.71
CA ALA A 122 -2.19 9.91 7.78
C ALA A 122 -1.44 9.54 9.07
N ILE A 123 -1.75 10.22 10.15
CA ILE A 123 -1.25 9.87 11.48
C ILE A 123 -2.24 8.89 12.11
N ARG A 124 -1.85 7.66 12.28
CA ARG A 124 -2.76 6.64 12.82
C ARG A 124 -2.94 6.79 14.32
N VAL A 125 -4.16 6.60 14.78
CA VAL A 125 -4.48 6.61 16.22
C VAL A 125 -3.72 5.51 16.96
N VAL A 126 -3.60 4.34 16.34
CA VAL A 126 -2.77 3.24 16.84
C VAL A 126 -1.54 3.13 15.97
N GLN A 127 -0.38 3.39 16.55
CA GLN A 127 0.91 3.35 15.83
C GLN A 127 1.86 2.37 16.49
N ALA A 128 2.68 1.72 15.66
CA ALA A 128 3.85 1.01 16.14
C ALA A 128 4.90 1.98 16.71
N ALA A 129 5.74 1.50 17.61
CA ALA A 129 6.82 2.29 18.20
C ALA A 129 7.81 2.84 17.15
N ASP A 130 8.00 2.10 16.06
CA ASP A 130 8.75 2.51 14.87
C ASP A 130 7.78 2.66 13.69
N PRO A 131 7.24 3.85 13.44
CA PRO A 131 6.20 4.05 12.41
C PRO A 131 6.73 3.90 10.97
N LEU A 132 8.03 3.82 10.78
CA LEU A 132 8.64 3.56 9.48
C LEU A 132 8.91 2.08 9.24
N ASN A 133 8.77 1.25 10.27
CA ASN A 133 8.90 -0.20 10.18
C ASN A 133 7.53 -0.81 9.87
N ILE A 134 7.34 -1.26 8.63
CA ILE A 134 6.08 -1.85 8.20
C ILE A 134 5.93 -3.33 8.57
N ILE A 135 6.99 -3.99 9.10
CA ILE A 135 6.93 -5.41 9.46
C ILE A 135 5.79 -5.71 10.44
N PRO A 136 5.60 -4.94 11.53
CA PRO A 136 4.50 -5.20 12.44
C PRO A 136 3.10 -5.07 11.80
N GLU A 137 2.96 -4.23 10.77
CA GLU A 137 1.69 -4.05 10.08
C GLU A 137 1.28 -5.30 9.29
N PHE A 138 2.26 -6.03 8.76
CA PHE A 138 2.07 -7.27 8.02
C PHE A 138 2.34 -8.54 8.82
N ALA A 139 2.64 -8.44 10.12
CA ALA A 139 2.91 -9.60 10.94
C ALA A 139 1.68 -10.51 11.06
N GLN A 140 1.90 -11.82 11.18
CA GLN A 140 0.82 -12.79 11.40
C GLN A 140 0.03 -12.51 12.69
N THR A 141 0.64 -11.82 13.65
CA THR A 141 0.03 -11.36 14.90
C THR A 141 -0.78 -10.08 14.75
N SER A 142 -0.70 -9.41 13.60
CA SER A 142 -1.55 -8.25 13.31
C SER A 142 -3.03 -8.68 13.27
N THR A 143 -3.89 -7.94 13.92
CA THR A 143 -5.33 -8.27 13.99
C THR A 143 -5.97 -8.25 12.60
N SER A 144 -5.51 -7.37 11.74
CA SER A 144 -5.86 -7.34 10.33
C SER A 144 -4.75 -6.74 9.49
N SER A 145 -4.53 -7.31 8.32
CA SER A 145 -3.55 -6.83 7.33
C SER A 145 -3.96 -7.28 5.93
N HIS A 146 -3.44 -6.61 4.91
CA HIS A 146 -3.37 -7.24 3.59
C HIS A 146 -2.35 -8.39 3.65
N PRO A 147 -2.61 -9.52 2.96
CA PRO A 147 -1.82 -10.74 3.09
C PRO A 147 -0.53 -10.66 2.26
N VAL A 148 0.46 -9.88 2.71
CA VAL A 148 1.76 -9.73 2.02
C VAL A 148 2.78 -10.72 2.55
N THR A 149 3.04 -10.73 3.86
CA THR A 149 4.09 -11.57 4.44
C THR A 149 3.58 -12.95 4.86
N HIS A 150 2.26 -13.12 4.97
CA HIS A 150 1.62 -14.39 5.32
C HIS A 150 0.27 -14.50 4.61
N PRO A 151 -0.21 -15.73 4.36
CA PRO A 151 -1.56 -15.95 3.87
C PRO A 151 -2.59 -15.47 4.87
N ARG A 152 -3.76 -15.12 4.40
CA ARG A 152 -4.85 -14.73 5.27
C ARG A 152 -5.28 -15.90 6.15
N SER A 153 -5.42 -15.65 7.45
CA SER A 153 -5.83 -16.67 8.42
C SER A 153 -7.34 -17.05 8.33
N SER A 154 -8.15 -16.14 7.80
CA SER A 154 -9.60 -16.40 7.66
C SER A 154 -9.92 -16.96 6.29
N PRO A 155 -10.54 -18.15 6.20
CA PRO A 155 -10.99 -18.75 4.94
C PRO A 155 -12.25 -18.08 4.36
N LEU A 156 -12.88 -17.18 5.10
CA LEU A 156 -14.12 -16.55 4.66
C LEU A 156 -13.86 -15.57 3.52
N PRO A 157 -14.68 -15.64 2.46
CA PRO A 157 -14.64 -14.67 1.38
C PRO A 157 -14.76 -13.25 1.91
N GLN A 158 -14.04 -12.33 1.28
CA GLN A 158 -14.26 -10.91 1.54
C GLN A 158 -15.35 -10.44 0.60
N PRO A 159 -16.55 -10.14 1.10
CA PRO A 159 -17.65 -9.75 0.24
C PRO A 159 -17.38 -8.46 -0.54
N SER A 160 -16.43 -7.66 -0.06
CA SER A 160 -16.03 -6.41 -0.73
C SER A 160 -15.11 -6.59 -1.93
N LEU A 161 -14.58 -7.78 -2.19
CA LEU A 161 -13.70 -8.00 -3.34
C LEU A 161 -14.48 -8.12 -4.64
N LEU A 162 -13.88 -7.66 -5.74
CA LEU A 162 -14.38 -7.90 -7.09
C LEU A 162 -14.46 -9.40 -7.37
N ILE A 163 -15.39 -9.80 -8.21
CA ILE A 163 -15.62 -11.21 -8.53
C ILE A 163 -14.38 -11.90 -9.10
N ASN A 164 -13.61 -11.20 -9.93
CA ASN A 164 -12.37 -11.69 -10.49
C ASN A 164 -11.22 -11.81 -9.47
N MET A 165 -11.37 -11.20 -8.28
CA MET A 165 -10.47 -11.38 -7.14
C MET A 165 -10.91 -12.56 -6.26
N LEU A 166 -12.15 -13.00 -6.41
CA LEU A 166 -12.70 -14.16 -5.70
C LEU A 166 -12.53 -15.45 -6.49
N THR A 167 -12.37 -15.35 -7.80
CA THR A 167 -12.17 -16.48 -8.71
C THR A 167 -10.93 -16.24 -9.55
N GLU A 168 -10.18 -17.28 -9.82
CA GLU A 168 -9.03 -17.17 -10.73
C GLU A 168 -9.52 -16.99 -12.15
N THR A 169 -9.20 -15.85 -12.75
CA THR A 169 -9.71 -15.47 -14.07
C THR A 169 -8.59 -15.35 -15.13
N GLY A 170 -7.36 -15.63 -14.75
CA GLY A 170 -6.19 -15.45 -15.63
C GLY A 170 -5.78 -13.99 -15.84
N LEU A 171 -6.37 -13.05 -15.14
CA LEU A 171 -5.90 -11.66 -15.17
C LEU A 171 -4.60 -11.52 -14.37
N PRO A 172 -3.66 -10.66 -14.80
CA PRO A 172 -2.35 -10.53 -14.15
C PRO A 172 -2.43 -10.20 -12.65
N SER A 173 -3.44 -9.43 -12.25
CA SER A 173 -3.64 -9.01 -10.86
C SER A 173 -4.70 -9.82 -10.10
N SER A 174 -5.28 -10.84 -10.70
CA SER A 174 -6.24 -11.70 -10.00
C SER A 174 -5.54 -12.42 -8.84
N ARG A 175 -6.20 -12.42 -7.70
CA ARG A 175 -5.74 -13.12 -6.50
C ARG A 175 -6.93 -13.79 -5.83
N LEU A 176 -6.85 -15.08 -5.64
CA LEU A 176 -7.84 -15.81 -4.85
C LEU A 176 -7.84 -15.34 -3.41
N VAL A 177 -9.00 -15.39 -2.79
CA VAL A 177 -9.09 -15.20 -1.33
C VAL A 177 -8.21 -16.24 -0.63
N GLY A 178 -7.34 -15.76 0.26
CA GLY A 178 -6.37 -16.61 0.95
C GLY A 178 -5.00 -16.68 0.30
N THR A 179 -4.81 -16.14 -0.92
CA THR A 179 -3.49 -15.99 -1.51
C THR A 179 -2.79 -14.75 -0.96
N GLN A 180 -1.47 -14.71 -1.11
CA GLN A 180 -0.69 -13.53 -0.74
C GLN A 180 -0.66 -12.50 -1.87
N LEU A 181 -0.27 -11.28 -1.52
CA LEU A 181 -0.07 -10.16 -2.42
C LEU A 181 1.42 -9.82 -2.51
N PHE A 182 1.81 -9.20 -3.61
CA PHE A 182 3.09 -8.51 -3.70
C PHE A 182 2.97 -7.08 -3.16
N CYS A 183 4.06 -6.53 -2.64
CA CYS A 183 4.15 -5.08 -2.42
C CYS A 183 3.85 -4.33 -3.72
N THR A 184 4.29 -4.88 -4.85
CA THR A 184 4.09 -4.31 -6.18
C THR A 184 2.67 -4.47 -6.75
N ASP A 185 1.76 -5.16 -6.08
CA ASP A 185 0.34 -5.11 -6.46
C ASP A 185 -0.29 -3.73 -6.16
N CYS A 186 0.34 -2.96 -5.26
CA CYS A 186 -0.04 -1.59 -4.94
C CYS A 186 1.04 -0.56 -5.33
N HIS A 187 2.31 -0.85 -5.00
CA HIS A 187 3.45 0.01 -5.28
C HIS A 187 4.06 -0.34 -6.63
N ASN A 188 3.67 0.40 -7.67
CA ASN A 188 4.03 0.11 -9.05
C ASN A 188 4.10 1.41 -9.85
N SER A 189 4.65 1.37 -11.06
CA SER A 189 4.53 2.48 -12.00
C SER A 189 3.06 2.72 -12.35
N ASP A 190 2.67 3.99 -12.45
CA ASP A 190 1.35 4.40 -12.91
C ASP A 190 1.09 4.10 -14.40
N ASP A 191 2.13 3.76 -15.13
CA ASP A 191 2.13 3.39 -16.55
C ASP A 191 2.73 1.99 -16.77
N ASN A 192 2.54 1.06 -15.83
CA ASN A 192 3.13 -0.27 -15.92
C ASN A 192 2.46 -1.13 -17.00
N ARG A 193 3.24 -2.05 -17.59
CA ARG A 193 2.80 -2.93 -18.67
C ARG A 193 1.84 -4.02 -18.23
N GLU A 194 1.85 -4.36 -16.96
CA GLU A 194 0.96 -5.37 -16.38
C GLU A 194 -0.51 -4.96 -16.52
N PHE A 195 -0.78 -3.65 -16.57
CA PHE A 195 -2.11 -3.07 -16.74
C PHE A 195 -2.26 -2.26 -18.04
N GLY A 196 -1.50 -2.61 -19.08
CA GLY A 196 -1.67 -2.05 -20.41
C GLY A 196 -0.94 -0.72 -20.66
N GLY A 197 -0.09 -0.29 -19.76
CA GLY A 197 0.80 0.85 -19.96
C GLY A 197 2.02 0.52 -20.80
N THR A 198 2.93 1.46 -20.92
CA THR A 198 4.17 1.34 -21.69
C THR A 198 5.43 1.38 -20.82
N GLY A 199 5.29 1.78 -19.57
CA GLY A 199 6.35 1.89 -18.59
C GLY A 199 6.79 0.54 -18.00
N ALA A 200 7.74 0.59 -17.10
CA ALA A 200 8.23 -0.59 -16.41
C ALA A 200 7.28 -1.07 -15.33
N ASN A 201 7.21 -2.37 -15.12
CA ASN A 201 6.60 -2.93 -13.92
C ASN A 201 7.52 -2.71 -12.72
N GLY A 202 6.93 -2.47 -11.55
CA GLY A 202 7.66 -2.27 -10.31
C GLY A 202 7.73 -0.79 -9.87
N PRO A 203 8.20 -0.52 -8.66
CA PRO A 203 8.15 0.79 -8.04
C PRO A 203 9.32 1.70 -8.48
N HIS A 204 9.56 1.82 -9.79
CA HIS A 204 10.60 2.66 -10.33
C HIS A 204 10.24 4.14 -10.30
N GLY A 205 8.97 4.46 -10.50
CA GLY A 205 8.43 5.80 -10.42
C GLY A 205 6.93 5.81 -10.69
N SER A 206 6.25 6.80 -10.14
CA SER A 206 4.82 7.01 -10.36
C SER A 206 4.47 8.49 -10.25
N LYS A 207 3.44 8.93 -10.91
CA LYS A 207 2.85 10.27 -10.69
C LYS A 207 2.07 10.34 -9.36
N TRP A 208 1.72 9.19 -8.78
CA TRP A 208 1.00 9.11 -7.51
C TRP A 208 1.95 9.01 -6.33
N THR A 209 1.62 9.72 -5.26
CA THR A 209 2.40 9.68 -4.02
C THR A 209 2.52 8.26 -3.48
N HIS A 210 3.59 8.00 -2.73
CA HIS A 210 3.93 6.68 -2.19
C HIS A 210 4.21 5.62 -3.26
N LEU A 211 4.56 6.04 -4.49
CA LEU A 211 4.83 5.14 -5.63
C LEU A 211 3.68 4.18 -5.91
N LEU A 212 2.45 4.67 -5.78
CA LEU A 212 1.28 3.84 -6.02
C LEU A 212 0.98 3.73 -7.51
N GLU A 213 0.49 2.57 -7.92
CA GLU A 213 0.06 2.31 -9.29
C GLU A 213 -1.10 3.20 -9.70
N ARG A 214 -2.01 3.47 -8.76
CA ARG A 214 -3.24 4.22 -8.98
C ARG A 214 -3.43 5.26 -7.89
N ARG A 215 -4.32 6.20 -8.14
CA ARG A 215 -4.65 7.24 -7.15
C ARG A 215 -5.24 6.62 -5.88
N TYR A 216 -4.69 7.05 -4.76
CA TYR A 216 -5.21 6.83 -3.43
C TYR A 216 -5.29 8.17 -2.72
N GLU A 217 -6.50 8.61 -2.44
CA GLU A 217 -6.72 9.91 -1.84
C GLU A 217 -6.47 9.85 -0.34
N PHE A 218 -5.66 10.77 0.14
CA PHE A 218 -5.37 10.97 1.55
C PHE A 218 -6.08 12.19 2.12
N SER A 219 -6.61 13.08 1.28
CA SER A 219 -7.36 14.24 1.77
C SER A 219 -8.72 13.82 2.33
N GLN A 220 -9.23 14.65 3.23
CA GLN A 220 -10.52 14.41 3.87
C GLN A 220 -11.70 14.58 2.92
N ALA A 221 -11.54 15.45 1.92
CA ALA A 221 -12.58 15.78 0.96
C ALA A 221 -11.97 15.85 -0.44
N PRO A 222 -11.96 14.77 -1.20
CA PRO A 222 -11.58 14.81 -2.60
C PRO A 222 -12.51 15.72 -3.37
N ALA A 223 -12.01 16.30 -4.47
CA ALA A 223 -12.80 17.20 -5.30
C ALA A 223 -14.12 16.55 -5.74
N ALA A 224 -15.18 17.34 -5.72
CA ALA A 224 -16.51 16.88 -6.13
C ALA A 224 -16.48 16.28 -7.55
N GLY A 225 -17.23 15.22 -7.79
CA GLY A 225 -17.28 14.51 -9.07
C GLY A 225 -16.10 13.57 -9.34
N GLN A 226 -15.11 13.53 -8.46
CA GLN A 226 -13.97 12.61 -8.57
C GLN A 226 -14.13 11.34 -7.70
N LEU A 227 -15.33 11.08 -7.25
CA LEU A 227 -15.66 9.79 -6.64
C LEU A 227 -15.44 8.69 -7.68
N ILE A 228 -15.26 7.55 -7.32
CA ILE A 228 -14.87 6.34 -8.05
C ILE A 228 -15.22 6.37 -9.54
N THR A 229 -14.27 6.71 -10.36
CA THR A 229 -14.42 6.74 -11.82
C THR A 229 -13.67 5.61 -12.50
N ASN A 230 -12.81 4.94 -11.78
CA ASN A 230 -11.96 3.90 -12.34
C ASN A 230 -11.89 2.69 -11.40
N LEU A 231 -12.53 1.61 -11.81
CA LEU A 231 -12.58 0.35 -11.11
C LEU A 231 -11.74 -0.69 -11.83
N TYR A 232 -11.26 -1.64 -11.08
CA TYR A 232 -10.57 -2.80 -11.64
C TYR A 232 -11.57 -3.78 -12.30
N PRO A 233 -11.24 -4.41 -13.41
CA PRO A 233 -10.11 -4.15 -14.28
C PRO A 233 -10.40 -2.97 -15.22
N ASN A 234 -9.60 -1.94 -15.20
CA ASN A 234 -9.71 -0.85 -16.14
C ASN A 234 -8.38 -0.67 -16.85
N PRO A 235 -8.31 -0.84 -18.17
CA PRO A 235 -7.08 -0.66 -18.93
C PRO A 235 -6.65 0.81 -19.03
N ASP A 236 -7.56 1.78 -18.79
CA ASP A 236 -7.22 3.19 -18.85
C ASP A 236 -6.66 3.67 -17.50
N VAL A 237 -5.35 3.56 -17.35
CA VAL A 237 -4.62 4.04 -16.18
C VAL A 237 -4.56 5.57 -16.07
N THR A 238 -5.05 6.29 -17.07
CA THR A 238 -5.06 7.76 -17.04
C THR A 238 -6.26 8.33 -16.28
N VAL A 239 -7.35 7.57 -16.20
CA VAL A 239 -8.59 7.99 -15.56
C VAL A 239 -8.68 7.34 -14.17
N ASN A 240 -8.09 8.00 -13.18
CA ASN A 240 -8.07 7.52 -11.81
C ASN A 240 -8.88 8.42 -10.88
N GLY A 241 -10.01 7.91 -10.40
CA GLY A 241 -10.74 8.53 -9.29
C GLY A 241 -9.98 8.42 -7.97
N PRO A 242 -10.43 9.12 -6.91
CA PRO A 242 -9.70 9.21 -5.64
C PRO A 242 -9.48 7.87 -4.94
N PHE A 243 -10.26 6.86 -5.26
CA PHE A 243 -10.20 5.53 -4.63
C PHE A 243 -9.83 4.42 -5.63
N ALA A 244 -9.23 4.78 -6.77
CA ALA A 244 -8.89 3.83 -7.82
C ALA A 244 -7.94 2.73 -7.34
N MET A 245 -7.05 3.02 -6.38
CA MET A 245 -6.18 2.01 -5.79
C MET A 245 -6.97 0.94 -5.05
N CYS A 246 -7.95 1.33 -4.24
CA CYS A 246 -8.83 0.38 -3.56
C CYS A 246 -9.71 -0.37 -4.56
N GLY A 247 -10.29 0.35 -5.54
CA GLY A 247 -11.16 -0.19 -6.58
C GLY A 247 -10.49 -1.16 -7.54
N LYS A 248 -9.16 -1.24 -7.52
CA LYS A 248 -8.42 -2.29 -8.25
C LYS A 248 -8.84 -3.70 -7.81
N CYS A 249 -9.13 -3.87 -6.53
CA CYS A 249 -9.45 -5.17 -5.92
C CYS A 249 -10.82 -5.21 -5.27
N HIS A 250 -11.32 -4.09 -4.79
CA HIS A 250 -12.59 -4.01 -4.08
C HIS A 250 -13.73 -3.51 -4.97
N ASP A 251 -14.88 -4.17 -4.88
CA ASP A 251 -16.10 -3.74 -5.56
C ASP A 251 -16.71 -2.55 -4.81
N LEU A 252 -16.24 -1.36 -5.17
CA LEU A 252 -16.66 -0.14 -4.52
C LEU A 252 -18.14 0.19 -4.79
N PRO A 253 -18.64 0.22 -6.04
CA PRO A 253 -20.01 0.67 -6.30
C PRO A 253 -21.08 -0.32 -5.85
N ASN A 254 -20.86 -1.64 -6.07
CA ASN A 254 -21.91 -2.61 -5.84
C ASN A 254 -21.88 -3.24 -4.45
N ASN A 255 -20.77 -3.07 -3.73
CA ASN A 255 -20.59 -3.63 -2.41
C ASN A 255 -20.35 -2.57 -1.35
N ILE A 256 -19.19 -1.90 -1.38
CA ILE A 256 -18.80 -0.98 -0.29
C ILE A 256 -19.76 0.21 -0.24
N LEU A 257 -19.94 0.93 -1.33
CA LEU A 257 -20.82 2.11 -1.40
C LEU A 257 -22.31 1.75 -1.53
N ALA A 258 -22.63 0.50 -1.82
CA ALA A 258 -23.99 -0.02 -1.69
C ALA A 258 -24.33 -0.41 -0.24
N ASN A 259 -23.43 -0.15 0.71
CA ASN A 259 -23.61 -0.43 2.14
C ASN A 259 -23.78 -1.91 2.50
N THR A 260 -23.28 -2.82 1.68
CA THR A 260 -23.42 -4.27 1.97
C THR A 260 -22.41 -4.74 3.00
N SER A 261 -21.22 -4.14 3.05
CA SER A 261 -20.17 -4.50 4.01
C SER A 261 -20.29 -3.72 5.33
N TRP A 262 -20.74 -2.49 5.28
CA TRP A 262 -21.08 -1.62 6.41
C TRP A 262 -22.10 -0.60 5.94
N ASN A 263 -23.16 -0.41 6.70
CA ASN A 263 -24.35 0.35 6.31
C ASN A 263 -24.16 1.89 6.29
N GLN A 264 -22.96 2.39 6.54
CA GLN A 264 -22.66 3.82 6.57
C GLN A 264 -21.57 4.24 5.57
N HIS A 265 -21.07 3.35 4.74
CA HIS A 265 -20.05 3.71 3.75
C HIS A 265 -20.57 4.76 2.77
N ALA A 266 -21.78 4.60 2.24
CA ALA A 266 -22.35 5.57 1.31
C ALA A 266 -22.50 6.96 1.95
N LEU A 267 -22.91 7.02 3.22
CA LEU A 267 -23.03 8.26 3.96
C LEU A 267 -21.69 8.98 4.10
N HIS A 268 -20.66 8.27 4.59
CA HIS A 268 -19.37 8.89 4.85
C HIS A 268 -18.57 9.18 3.58
N VAL A 269 -18.55 8.26 2.64
CA VAL A 269 -17.71 8.36 1.45
C VAL A 269 -18.43 9.10 0.32
N SER A 270 -19.66 8.68 -0.05
CA SER A 270 -20.35 9.26 -1.19
C SER A 270 -21.01 10.59 -0.87
N GLN A 271 -21.62 10.71 0.30
CA GLN A 271 -22.39 11.92 0.67
C GLN A 271 -21.49 12.98 1.29
N TYR A 272 -20.60 12.61 2.22
CA TYR A 272 -19.71 13.56 2.91
C TYR A 272 -18.32 13.68 2.28
N GLY A 273 -17.94 12.80 1.39
CA GLY A 273 -16.69 12.88 0.64
C GLY A 273 -15.45 12.47 1.45
N PHE A 274 -15.58 11.73 2.55
CA PHE A 274 -14.42 11.27 3.29
C PHE A 274 -13.66 10.19 2.51
N SER A 275 -12.34 10.30 2.49
CA SER A 275 -11.51 9.28 1.87
C SER A 275 -11.43 8.01 2.72
N CYS A 276 -11.15 6.89 2.05
CA CYS A 276 -10.97 5.59 2.73
C CYS A 276 -9.87 5.67 3.80
N SER A 277 -8.83 6.47 3.56
CA SER A 277 -7.69 6.66 4.46
C SER A 277 -8.05 7.34 5.79
N VAL A 278 -9.18 8.02 5.89
CA VAL A 278 -9.65 8.60 7.17
C VAL A 278 -9.92 7.51 8.20
N CYS A 279 -10.47 6.39 7.75
CA CYS A 279 -10.88 5.28 8.63
C CYS A 279 -9.98 4.05 8.54
N HIS A 280 -9.36 3.81 7.37
CA HIS A 280 -8.62 2.58 7.10
C HIS A 280 -7.12 2.83 6.91
N THR A 281 -6.31 1.97 7.51
CA THR A 281 -4.89 1.84 7.15
C THR A 281 -4.75 0.89 5.96
N ALA A 282 -3.79 1.17 5.05
CA ALA A 282 -3.64 0.37 3.84
C ALA A 282 -2.85 -0.92 4.03
N HIS A 283 -1.96 -0.98 5.00
CA HIS A 283 -1.09 -2.14 5.22
C HIS A 283 -1.70 -3.11 6.24
N GLY A 284 -1.82 -2.66 7.48
CA GLY A 284 -2.29 -3.46 8.60
C GLY A 284 -2.17 -2.72 9.93
N MET A 285 -2.56 -3.40 10.99
CA MET A 285 -2.49 -2.88 12.36
C MET A 285 -1.13 -3.17 12.95
N GLY A 286 -0.22 -2.18 12.92
CA GLY A 286 1.15 -2.32 13.42
C GLY A 286 1.27 -2.42 14.95
N ALA A 287 0.19 -2.21 15.68
CA ALA A 287 0.13 -2.27 17.14
C ALA A 287 -1.30 -2.60 17.61
N THR A 288 -1.45 -2.91 18.88
CA THR A 288 -2.74 -3.17 19.51
C THR A 288 -3.15 -2.00 20.41
N SER A 289 -4.45 -1.86 20.63
CA SER A 289 -5.02 -0.89 21.55
C SER A 289 -6.22 -1.50 22.28
N PRO A 290 -6.43 -1.19 23.55
CA PRO A 290 -7.60 -1.67 24.29
C PRO A 290 -8.93 -1.11 23.77
N THR A 291 -8.90 -0.03 22.99
CA THR A 291 -10.10 0.63 22.45
C THR A 291 -10.33 0.31 20.96
N PHE A 292 -9.39 -0.36 20.34
CA PHE A 292 -9.49 -0.81 18.94
C PHE A 292 -9.35 -2.32 18.86
N THR A 293 -10.34 -2.95 18.23
CA THR A 293 -10.21 -4.38 17.90
C THR A 293 -9.23 -4.62 16.77
N GLY A 294 -8.90 -3.59 15.98
CA GLY A 294 -7.98 -3.65 14.86
C GLY A 294 -8.49 -4.42 13.64
N GLU A 295 -9.76 -4.83 13.66
CA GLU A 295 -10.37 -5.59 12.58
C GLU A 295 -10.69 -4.69 11.37
N ARG A 296 -10.72 -5.28 10.19
CA ARG A 296 -11.09 -4.60 8.93
C ARG A 296 -10.18 -3.44 8.55
N LEU A 297 -8.94 -3.43 9.04
CA LEU A 297 -7.97 -2.35 8.81
C LEU A 297 -8.46 -1.00 9.35
N VAL A 298 -9.38 -0.99 10.31
CA VAL A 298 -9.87 0.26 10.91
C VAL A 298 -8.81 0.80 11.86
N ASN A 299 -8.24 1.94 11.48
CA ASN A 299 -7.29 2.70 12.26
C ASN A 299 -7.36 4.16 11.81
N PHE A 300 -8.08 4.97 12.53
CA PHE A 300 -8.42 6.32 12.11
C PHE A 300 -7.21 7.24 11.96
N ASP A 301 -7.35 8.23 11.10
CA ASP A 301 -6.39 9.33 10.97
C ASP A 301 -6.60 10.35 12.09
N ALA A 302 -5.63 10.45 12.98
CA ALA A 302 -5.65 11.37 14.12
C ALA A 302 -5.57 12.86 13.72
N ASN A 303 -5.27 13.17 12.45
CA ASN A 303 -5.42 14.53 11.94
C ASN A 303 -6.88 14.91 11.70
N VAL A 304 -7.77 13.92 11.61
CA VAL A 304 -9.19 14.11 11.26
C VAL A 304 -10.12 13.87 12.43
N VAL A 305 -9.78 12.90 13.27
CA VAL A 305 -10.64 12.51 14.40
C VAL A 305 -10.02 12.87 15.74
N ALA A 306 -10.86 13.11 16.72
CA ALA A 306 -10.48 13.41 18.09
C ALA A 306 -11.28 12.53 19.08
N PRO A 307 -10.83 12.39 20.33
CA PRO A 307 -11.64 11.78 21.37
C PRO A 307 -13.00 12.47 21.55
N ASN A 308 -14.02 11.72 21.89
CA ASN A 308 -15.34 12.26 22.24
C ASN A 308 -15.39 12.58 23.74
N GLY A 309 -15.01 13.81 24.08
CA GLY A 309 -14.83 14.21 25.46
C GLY A 309 -13.75 13.38 26.16
N ALA A 310 -14.09 12.69 27.23
CA ALA A 310 -13.19 11.79 27.96
C ALA A 310 -13.13 10.36 27.35
N THR A 311 -13.98 10.06 26.36
CA THR A 311 -14.01 8.74 25.73
C THR A 311 -12.92 8.65 24.68
N PRO A 312 -11.98 7.70 24.77
CA PRO A 312 -10.93 7.51 23.78
C PRO A 312 -11.50 7.17 22.41
N ILE A 313 -10.74 7.50 21.37
CA ILE A 313 -11.06 7.06 20.00
C ILE A 313 -11.09 5.53 19.98
N GLY A 314 -12.15 4.97 19.43
CA GLY A 314 -12.32 3.53 19.35
C GLY A 314 -13.23 3.08 18.22
N TYR A 315 -13.14 1.81 17.91
CA TYR A 315 -14.03 1.10 16.98
C TYR A 315 -14.37 -0.27 17.55
N ASN A 316 -15.65 -0.59 17.58
CA ASN A 316 -16.15 -1.89 17.99
C ASN A 316 -16.79 -2.61 16.79
N ARG A 317 -16.17 -3.68 16.35
CA ARG A 317 -16.64 -4.48 15.21
C ARG A 317 -17.95 -5.21 15.49
N ALA A 318 -18.17 -5.67 16.70
CA ALA A 318 -19.36 -6.45 17.04
C ALA A 318 -20.64 -5.62 16.93
N THR A 319 -20.54 -4.33 17.27
CA THR A 319 -21.66 -3.38 17.21
C THR A 319 -21.58 -2.46 15.98
N ASN A 320 -20.49 -2.49 15.24
CA ASN A 320 -20.17 -1.56 14.15
C ASN A 320 -20.26 -0.07 14.58
N THR A 321 -19.82 0.24 15.79
CA THR A 321 -19.89 1.58 16.35
C THR A 321 -18.51 2.17 16.55
N CYS A 322 -18.43 3.49 16.38
CA CYS A 322 -17.24 4.27 16.67
C CYS A 322 -17.45 5.10 17.94
N SER A 323 -16.38 5.37 18.68
CA SER A 323 -16.33 6.39 19.72
C SER A 323 -15.29 7.42 19.33
N LEU A 324 -15.70 8.57 18.84
CA LEU A 324 -14.82 9.65 18.38
C LEU A 324 -15.61 10.92 18.09
N THR A 325 -14.90 12.02 17.89
CA THR A 325 -15.46 13.24 17.31
C THR A 325 -14.81 13.48 15.95
N CYS A 326 -15.62 13.71 14.93
CA CYS A 326 -15.19 14.03 13.58
C CYS A 326 -15.97 15.25 13.08
N HIS A 327 -15.28 16.34 12.69
CA HIS A 327 -15.92 17.58 12.22
C HIS A 327 -17.07 18.08 13.09
N SER A 328 -16.84 18.14 14.40
CA SER A 328 -17.85 18.54 15.41
C SER A 328 -19.04 17.58 15.59
N VAL A 329 -18.99 16.42 14.95
CA VAL A 329 -19.98 15.35 15.15
C VAL A 329 -19.40 14.32 16.12
N ALA A 330 -20.08 14.17 17.25
CA ALA A 330 -19.70 13.19 18.26
C ALA A 330 -20.37 11.84 17.98
N HIS A 331 -19.56 10.81 17.83
CA HIS A 331 -20.00 9.42 17.74
C HIS A 331 -19.82 8.77 19.12
N ASN A 332 -20.88 8.23 19.67
CA ASN A 332 -20.85 7.57 20.97
C ASN A 332 -20.72 6.06 20.80
N ALA A 333 -20.06 5.41 21.74
CA ALA A 333 -19.84 3.96 21.73
C ALA A 333 -21.14 3.13 21.67
N ASN A 334 -22.28 3.71 22.06
CA ASN A 334 -23.60 3.09 21.95
C ASN A 334 -24.27 3.26 20.57
N GLY A 335 -23.55 3.86 19.61
CA GLY A 335 -24.06 4.09 18.25
C GLY A 335 -24.88 5.36 18.06
N THR A 336 -25.09 6.17 19.11
CA THR A 336 -25.76 7.46 18.96
C THR A 336 -24.78 8.51 18.41
N VAL A 337 -25.31 9.48 17.68
CA VAL A 337 -24.54 10.57 17.07
C VAL A 337 -25.12 11.90 17.58
N ALA A 338 -24.26 12.82 17.97
CA ALA A 338 -24.65 14.16 18.42
C ALA A 338 -23.86 15.22 17.62
N GLY A 339 -24.54 16.29 17.27
CA GLY A 339 -24.01 17.34 16.41
C GLY A 339 -24.46 17.19 14.95
N SER A 340 -24.15 18.17 14.15
CA SER A 340 -24.39 18.13 12.70
C SER A 340 -23.14 18.57 11.95
N LEU A 341 -22.83 17.91 10.87
CA LEU A 341 -21.87 18.43 9.90
C LEU A 341 -22.44 19.71 9.31
N GLY A 342 -21.87 20.86 9.65
CA GLY A 342 -22.01 22.03 8.80
C GLY A 342 -21.52 21.63 7.41
N HIS A 343 -22.19 22.12 6.35
CA HIS A 343 -21.80 21.79 4.99
C HIS A 343 -20.29 22.01 4.81
N ILE A 344 -19.55 20.91 4.71
CA ILE A 344 -18.16 20.92 4.24
C ILE A 344 -18.27 21.03 2.72
N ARG A 345 -18.11 22.24 2.21
CA ARG A 345 -17.93 22.49 0.78
C ARG A 345 -16.45 22.62 0.47
#